data_a763665217da9fe888fd6684e9d7018a
#
_entry.id   a763665217da9fe888fd6684e9d7018a
#
_cell.length_a   1.000
_cell.length_b   1.000
_cell.length_c   1.000
_cell.angle_alpha   90.00
_cell.angle_beta   90.00
_cell.angle_gamma   90.00
#
_symmetry.space_group_name_H-M   'P 1'
#
loop_
_entity.id
_entity.type
_entity.pdbx_description
1 polymer ?
#
loop_
_entity_poly.entity_id
_entity_poly.type
_entity_poly.pdbx_seq_one_letter_code
_entity_poly.pdbx_strand_id
1 'polypeptide(L)'
;MKVAFVMGSDSDLPVVEKAIKVVEDFGIETTVRVISAHRTPAEAERFAKRARENGIEVIIAAAGKAAHLGGVLAAYTTVPVIGLPILSSTLDGLDSLLSIV
;
A
#
# COMPACT_ATOMS: atom_id res chain seq x y z
N MET A 1 -12.73 6.77 11.03
CA MET A 1 -11.34 6.41 10.61
C MET A 1 -11.35 6.00 9.14
N LYS A 2 -10.37 6.46 8.41
CA LYS A 2 -10.21 6.10 7.00
C LYS A 2 -8.86 5.41 6.80
N VAL A 3 -8.87 4.24 6.16
CA VAL A 3 -7.68 3.47 5.82
C VAL A 3 -7.51 3.45 4.30
N ALA A 4 -6.33 3.77 3.82
CA ALA A 4 -6.02 3.70 2.39
C ALA A 4 -5.28 2.41 2.08
N PHE A 5 -5.74 1.72 1.05
CA PHE A 5 -5.03 0.58 0.48
C PHE A 5 -4.39 1.04 -0.82
N VAL A 6 -3.08 0.99 -0.88
CA VAL A 6 -2.31 1.35 -2.07
C VAL A 6 -1.58 0.12 -2.56
N MET A 7 -1.73 -0.22 -3.84
CA MET A 7 -1.07 -1.37 -4.44
C MET A 7 -0.27 -0.95 -5.66
N GLY A 8 0.85 -1.60 -5.88
CA GLY A 8 1.76 -1.27 -6.97
C GLY A 8 1.27 -1.71 -8.34
N SER A 9 0.32 -2.63 -8.38
CA SER A 9 -0.26 -3.16 -9.62
C SER A 9 -1.70 -3.56 -9.37
N ASP A 10 -2.55 -3.41 -10.39
CA ASP A 10 -3.94 -3.88 -10.32
C ASP A 10 -4.05 -5.40 -10.21
N SER A 11 -3.00 -6.12 -10.59
CA SER A 11 -2.94 -7.58 -10.44
C SER A 11 -2.91 -8.00 -8.97
N ASP A 12 -2.59 -7.10 -8.04
CA ASP A 12 -2.58 -7.38 -6.61
C ASP A 12 -3.99 -7.29 -6.00
N LEU A 13 -4.95 -6.73 -6.72
CA LEU A 13 -6.29 -6.47 -6.21
C LEU A 13 -6.99 -7.72 -5.63
N PRO A 14 -6.95 -8.90 -6.28
CA PRO A 14 -7.63 -10.08 -5.72
C PRO A 14 -7.15 -10.44 -4.31
N VAL A 15 -5.88 -10.22 -4.00
CA VAL A 15 -5.33 -10.48 -2.67
C VAL A 15 -5.73 -9.36 -1.71
N VAL A 16 -5.59 -8.11 -2.16
CA VAL A 16 -5.89 -6.92 -1.34
C VAL A 16 -7.36 -6.82 -1.00
N GLU A 17 -8.26 -7.26 -1.90
CA GLU A 17 -9.72 -7.25 -1.65
C GLU A 17 -10.11 -7.97 -0.37
N LYS A 18 -9.42 -9.05 -0.04
CA LYS A 18 -9.70 -9.80 1.19
C LYS A 18 -9.43 -8.95 2.42
N ALA A 19 -8.34 -8.19 2.40
CA ALA A 19 -7.98 -7.30 3.49
C ALA A 19 -8.94 -6.11 3.57
N ILE A 20 -9.31 -5.55 2.43
CA ILE A 20 -10.27 -4.45 2.36
C ILE A 20 -11.58 -4.85 3.02
N LYS A 21 -12.09 -6.04 2.68
CA LYS A 21 -13.34 -6.54 3.24
C LYS A 21 -13.28 -6.66 4.75
N VAL A 22 -12.19 -7.18 5.29
CA VAL A 22 -12.01 -7.31 6.74
C VAL A 22 -12.07 -5.94 7.41
N VAL A 23 -11.38 -4.96 6.86
CA VAL A 23 -11.36 -3.59 7.40
C VAL A 23 -12.76 -2.96 7.32
N GLU A 24 -13.45 -3.13 6.20
CA GLU A 24 -14.79 -2.60 6.04
C GLU A 24 -15.81 -3.25 6.97
N ASP A 25 -15.63 -4.54 7.28
CA ASP A 25 -16.49 -5.25 8.22
C ASP A 25 -16.39 -4.67 9.65
N PHE A 26 -15.31 -3.97 9.96
CA PHE A 26 -15.17 -3.24 11.22
C PHE A 26 -15.83 -1.85 11.18
N GLY A 27 -16.49 -1.49 10.08
CA GLY A 27 -17.11 -0.18 9.93
C GLY A 27 -16.13 0.93 9.58
N ILE A 28 -14.94 0.59 9.08
CA ILE A 28 -13.90 1.56 8.73
C ILE A 28 -14.01 1.92 7.25
N GLU A 29 -13.98 3.22 6.95
CA GLU A 29 -14.02 3.69 5.57
C GLU A 29 -12.68 3.39 4.88
N THR A 30 -12.73 2.94 3.63
CA THR A 30 -11.54 2.60 2.85
C THR A 30 -11.43 3.42 1.57
N THR A 31 -10.19 3.67 1.17
CA THR A 31 -9.84 4.26 -0.13
C THR A 31 -8.85 3.30 -0.79
N VAL A 32 -9.02 3.06 -2.08
CA VAL A 32 -8.18 2.11 -2.82
C VAL A 32 -7.53 2.82 -4.00
N ARG A 33 -6.21 2.68 -4.12
CA ARG A 33 -5.43 3.29 -5.20
C ARG A 33 -4.41 2.32 -5.77
N VAL A 34 -4.20 2.39 -7.07
CA VAL A 34 -3.10 1.69 -7.73
C VAL A 34 -2.04 2.73 -8.06
N ILE A 35 -0.91 2.66 -7.37
CA ILE A 35 0.20 3.60 -7.52
C ILE A 35 1.50 2.80 -7.50
N SER A 36 2.34 2.97 -8.51
CA SER A 36 3.63 2.30 -8.57
C SER A 36 4.74 3.27 -8.16
N ALA A 37 5.55 2.87 -7.19
CA ALA A 37 6.72 3.67 -6.79
C ALA A 37 7.74 3.78 -7.93
N HIS A 38 7.83 2.74 -8.77
CA HIS A 38 8.79 2.71 -9.86
C HIS A 38 8.30 3.39 -11.13
N ARG A 39 7.00 3.27 -11.43
CA ARG A 39 6.41 3.82 -12.66
C ARG A 39 5.86 5.24 -12.48
N THR A 40 5.27 5.52 -11.32
CA THR A 40 4.61 6.80 -11.05
C THR A 40 5.05 7.37 -9.70
N PRO A 41 6.36 7.64 -9.52
CA PRO A 41 6.88 8.12 -8.23
C PRO A 41 6.28 9.49 -7.82
N ALA A 42 6.00 10.36 -8.76
CA ALA A 42 5.39 11.67 -8.46
C ALA A 42 3.98 11.50 -7.88
N GLU A 43 3.23 10.53 -8.36
CA GLU A 43 1.90 10.22 -7.84
C GLU A 43 1.98 9.66 -6.43
N ALA A 44 2.96 8.78 -6.18
CA ALA A 44 3.20 8.21 -4.85
C ALA A 44 3.53 9.34 -3.85
N GLU A 45 4.41 10.24 -4.22
CA GLU A 45 4.77 11.39 -3.38
C GLU A 45 3.56 12.25 -3.08
N ARG A 46 2.78 12.61 -4.09
CA ARG A 46 1.60 13.45 -3.95
C ARG A 46 0.56 12.80 -3.04
N PHE A 47 0.30 11.53 -3.25
CA PHE A 47 -0.66 10.80 -2.43
C PHE A 47 -0.24 10.79 -0.97
N ALA A 48 1.01 10.47 -0.70
CA ALA A 48 1.54 10.39 0.66
C ALA A 48 1.51 11.75 1.36
N LYS A 49 1.93 12.80 0.67
CA LYS A 49 1.94 14.16 1.23
C LYS A 49 0.55 14.66 1.58
N ARG A 50 -0.47 14.22 0.85
CA ARG A 50 -1.85 14.66 1.06
C ARG A 50 -2.69 13.71 1.91
N ALA A 51 -2.12 12.58 2.33
CA ALA A 51 -2.88 11.56 3.03
C ALA A 51 -3.59 12.10 4.27
N ARG A 52 -2.88 12.83 5.11
CA ARG A 52 -3.45 13.36 6.34
C ARG A 52 -4.57 14.37 6.08
N GLU A 53 -4.39 15.29 5.14
CA GLU A 53 -5.44 16.27 4.82
C GLU A 53 -6.67 15.63 4.18
N ASN A 54 -6.51 14.48 3.54
CA ASN A 54 -7.61 13.70 2.98
C ASN A 54 -8.28 12.78 4.00
N GLY A 55 -7.92 12.90 5.27
CA GLY A 55 -8.54 12.13 6.34
C GLY A 55 -8.02 10.70 6.47
N ILE A 56 -6.95 10.35 5.79
CA ILE A 56 -6.37 9.01 5.89
C ILE A 56 -5.54 8.91 7.16
N GLU A 57 -5.83 7.93 7.98
CA GLU A 57 -5.17 7.72 9.26
C GLU A 57 -4.15 6.58 9.23
N VAL A 58 -4.30 5.63 8.30
CA VAL A 58 -3.37 4.53 8.09
C VAL A 58 -3.30 4.21 6.60
N ILE A 59 -2.11 3.93 6.11
CA ILE A 59 -1.90 3.46 4.74
C ILE A 59 -1.42 2.01 4.80
N ILE A 60 -2.07 1.13 4.04
CA ILE A 60 -1.62 -0.25 3.84
C ILE A 60 -1.09 -0.32 2.41
N ALA A 61 0.21 -0.56 2.29
CA ALA A 61 0.90 -0.57 0.99
C ALA A 61 1.24 -2.00 0.60
N ALA A 62 0.61 -2.47 -0.47
CA ALA A 62 0.81 -3.81 -1.00
C ALA A 62 1.68 -3.78 -2.24
N ALA A 63 2.77 -4.53 -2.22
CA ALA A 63 3.68 -4.62 -3.37
C ALA A 63 4.41 -5.95 -3.37
N GLY A 64 4.75 -6.41 -4.57
CA GLY A 64 5.48 -7.67 -4.75
C GLY A 64 6.89 -7.46 -5.24
N LYS A 65 7.70 -8.50 -5.19
CA LYS A 65 9.11 -8.53 -5.61
C LYS A 65 9.92 -7.43 -4.90
N ALA A 66 10.44 -6.47 -5.63
CA ALA A 66 11.11 -5.30 -5.05
C ALA A 66 10.04 -4.34 -4.51
N ALA A 67 9.51 -4.65 -3.34
CA ALA A 67 8.32 -4.01 -2.77
C ALA A 67 8.68 -2.68 -2.08
N HIS A 68 9.11 -1.71 -2.85
CA HIS A 68 9.57 -0.41 -2.34
C HIS A 68 8.45 0.59 -2.04
N LEU A 69 7.22 0.30 -2.48
CA LEU A 69 6.10 1.25 -2.38
C LEU A 69 5.87 1.74 -0.96
N GLY A 70 5.84 0.83 0.02
CA GLY A 70 5.61 1.20 1.43
C GLY A 70 6.64 2.18 1.96
N GLY A 71 7.91 1.91 1.68
CA GLY A 71 9.01 2.79 2.10
C GLY A 71 8.97 4.15 1.43
N VAL A 72 8.63 4.19 0.14
CA VAL A 72 8.50 5.44 -0.60
C VAL A 72 7.37 6.28 -0.01
N LEU A 73 6.19 5.68 0.23
CA LEU A 73 5.08 6.40 0.84
C LEU A 73 5.43 6.90 2.24
N ALA A 74 6.06 6.04 3.05
CA ALA A 74 6.45 6.40 4.42
C ALA A 74 7.44 7.56 4.46
N ALA A 75 8.28 7.71 3.43
CA ALA A 75 9.24 8.79 3.35
C ALA A 75 8.57 10.17 3.20
N TYR A 76 7.32 10.22 2.74
CA TYR A 76 6.62 11.47 2.44
C TYR A 76 5.44 11.76 3.36
N THR A 77 5.18 10.94 4.38
CA THR A 77 4.05 11.14 5.26
C THR A 77 4.37 10.78 6.71
N THR A 78 3.65 11.39 7.65
CA THR A 78 3.69 11.01 9.06
C THR A 78 2.57 10.03 9.42
N VAL A 79 1.70 9.72 8.45
CA VAL A 79 0.65 8.69 8.64
C VAL A 79 1.33 7.33 8.71
N PRO A 80 0.94 6.45 9.66
CA PRO A 80 1.51 5.10 9.72
C PRO A 80 1.31 4.34 8.41
N VAL A 81 2.36 3.67 7.95
CA VAL A 81 2.34 2.85 6.74
C VAL A 81 2.64 1.41 7.11
N ILE A 82 1.71 0.51 6.76
CA ILE A 82 1.85 -0.93 6.98
C ILE A 82 2.21 -1.56 5.65
N GLY A 83 3.35 -2.25 5.59
CA GLY A 83 3.75 -2.99 4.40
C GLY A 83 3.04 -4.34 4.32
N LEU A 84 2.48 -4.65 3.15
CA LEU A 84 1.86 -5.94 2.87
C LEU A 84 2.64 -6.61 1.73
N PRO A 85 3.54 -7.55 2.06
CA PRO A 85 4.32 -8.23 1.02
C PRO A 85 3.43 -9.17 0.21
N ILE A 86 3.47 -9.04 -1.11
CA ILE A 86 2.67 -9.85 -2.01
C ILE A 86 3.50 -11.06 -2.46
N LEU A 87 2.86 -12.23 -2.49
CA LEU A 87 3.49 -13.45 -2.98
C LEU A 87 3.97 -13.25 -4.41
N SER A 88 5.24 -13.57 -4.65
CA SER A 88 5.83 -13.44 -5.99
C SER A 88 6.08 -14.82 -6.61
N SER A 89 6.22 -14.85 -7.94
CA SER A 89 6.59 -16.07 -8.65
C SER A 89 8.10 -16.36 -8.58
N THR A 90 8.89 -15.43 -8.05
CA THR A 90 10.36 -15.56 -8.02
C THR A 90 10.84 -16.29 -6.75
N LEU A 91 10.54 -15.75 -5.56
CA LEU A 91 10.98 -16.31 -4.29
C LEU A 91 9.81 -16.54 -3.33
N ASP A 92 8.63 -16.81 -3.86
CA ASP A 92 7.41 -17.09 -3.08
C ASP A 92 7.09 -16.03 -2.02
N GLY A 93 7.38 -14.77 -2.33
CA GLY A 93 7.10 -13.66 -1.44
C GLY A 93 8.24 -13.28 -0.51
N LEU A 94 9.30 -14.08 -0.42
CA LEU A 94 10.45 -13.75 0.42
C LEU A 94 11.14 -12.48 -0.06
N ASP A 95 11.26 -12.30 -1.38
CA ASP A 95 11.81 -11.10 -1.98
C ASP A 95 10.97 -9.87 -1.63
N SER A 96 9.65 -10.00 -1.63
CA SER A 96 8.74 -8.91 -1.22
C SER A 96 8.96 -8.55 0.25
N LEU A 97 9.00 -9.54 1.12
CA LEU A 97 9.21 -9.33 2.55
C LEU A 97 10.55 -8.66 2.82
N LEU A 98 11.63 -9.19 2.25
CA LEU A 98 12.98 -8.69 2.50
C LEU A 98 13.21 -7.28 1.96
N SER A 99 12.47 -6.86 0.93
CA SER A 99 12.57 -5.49 0.43
C SER A 99 11.78 -4.48 1.27
N ILE A 100 10.91 -4.95 2.15
CA ILE A 100 10.12 -4.09 3.06
C ILE A 100 10.84 -3.88 4.39
N VAL A 101 11.44 -4.92 4.92
CA VAL A 101 12.05 -4.90 6.28
C VAL A 101 13.52 -4.40 6.29
#